data_030941a56097d8dbb8ce399b1862f947
#
_entry.id   030941a56097d8dbb8ce399b1862f947
#
_cell.length_a   1.000
_cell.length_b   1.000
_cell.length_c   1.000
_cell.angle_alpha   90.00
_cell.angle_beta   90.00
_cell.angle_gamma   90.00
#
_symmetry.space_group_name_H-M   'P 1'
#
loop_
_entity.id
_entity.type
_entity.pdbx_description
1 polymer ?
#
loop_
_entity_poly.entity_id
_entity_poly.type
_entity_poly.pdbx_seq_one_letter_code
_entity_poly.pdbx_strand_id
1 'polypeptide(L)'
;MLIQSDILGDSNRVVHAFSTRQGGVSQGPYATLNLGASVGDDPAAVEENRRRFFGTFGIQSSQVVRVKQVHGDGVLTVTDGLVSRRGFPGVLLDERYEYDALVTNLPELALVVSTADCLPVLIHDPVHGAVAAVHAGWRSTAKRIAARALAAMVAAYGTDPKDCRVAIGPGIRGCCYEVGEEVTRAMAVALPTWEGLAEGTRPNHWRLDLAGVNRTILEEAGVRTRRIADVELCTACRTDLFFSHRAEKPRTGRMMNLILIRGESREPRALGREPSGVKRQA
;
A
#
# COMPACT_ATOMS: atom_id res chain seq x y z
N MET A 1 8.32 14.64 -2.71
CA MET A 1 7.20 14.94 -1.79
C MET A 1 6.46 13.64 -1.48
N LEU A 2 5.90 13.53 -0.30
CA LEU A 2 5.14 12.37 0.17
C LEU A 2 3.74 12.82 0.55
N ILE A 3 2.76 11.93 0.42
CA ILE A 3 1.38 12.15 0.84
C ILE A 3 1.09 11.15 1.95
N GLN A 4 0.43 11.60 2.99
CA GLN A 4 -0.02 10.80 4.13
C GLN A 4 -1.50 11.06 4.37
N SER A 5 -2.16 10.18 5.08
CA SER A 5 -3.56 10.31 5.47
C SER A 5 -3.66 10.38 6.99
N ASP A 6 -4.32 11.40 7.51
CA ASP A 6 -4.44 11.64 8.95
C ASP A 6 -5.07 10.44 9.68
N ILE A 7 -5.95 9.69 9.01
CA ILE A 7 -6.63 8.55 9.63
C ILE A 7 -5.67 7.42 10.06
N LEU A 8 -4.50 7.31 9.40
CA LEU A 8 -3.45 6.37 9.76
C LEU A 8 -2.37 7.01 10.64
N GLY A 9 -2.33 8.36 10.71
CA GLY A 9 -1.33 9.12 11.43
C GLY A 9 -1.54 9.23 12.95
N ASP A 10 -2.73 8.88 13.45
CA ASP A 10 -3.13 9.01 14.86
C ASP A 10 -2.36 8.09 15.84
N SER A 11 -1.50 7.23 15.35
CA SER A 11 -0.63 6.42 16.21
C SER A 11 0.83 6.60 15.79
N ASN A 12 1.69 6.96 16.73
CA ASN A 12 3.14 6.98 16.53
C ASN A 12 3.72 5.58 16.16
N ARG A 13 2.86 4.56 16.11
CA ARG A 13 3.22 3.18 15.82
C ARG A 13 3.10 2.81 14.35
N VAL A 14 2.44 3.59 13.52
CA VAL A 14 2.27 3.28 12.08
C VAL A 14 2.97 4.34 11.23
N VAL A 15 3.87 3.88 10.37
CA VAL A 15 4.44 4.68 9.30
C VAL A 15 3.74 4.29 8.01
N HIS A 16 3.25 5.27 7.27
CA HIS A 16 2.65 5.06 5.96
C HIS A 16 2.98 6.23 5.05
N ALA A 17 3.01 5.97 3.75
CA ALA A 17 3.18 7.01 2.74
C ALA A 17 2.71 6.55 1.37
N PHE A 18 2.20 7.50 0.61
CA PHE A 18 2.03 7.42 -0.83
C PHE A 18 3.11 8.30 -1.47
N SER A 19 4.00 7.72 -2.28
CA SER A 19 5.03 8.51 -2.95
C SER A 19 4.46 9.35 -4.08
N THR A 20 5.12 10.46 -4.38
CA THR A 20 4.95 11.20 -5.64
C THR A 20 6.07 10.86 -6.60
N ARG A 21 6.03 11.41 -7.82
CA ARG A 21 7.13 11.29 -8.81
C ARG A 21 8.29 12.25 -8.55
N GLN A 22 8.24 13.08 -7.51
CA GLN A 22 9.17 14.18 -7.27
C GLN A 22 10.30 13.78 -6.31
N GLY A 23 11.53 14.30 -6.56
CA GLY A 23 12.67 14.17 -5.63
C GLY A 23 13.63 13.03 -5.96
N GLY A 24 13.53 12.44 -7.14
CA GLY A 24 14.42 11.37 -7.60
C GLY A 24 15.48 11.84 -8.59
N VAL A 25 16.13 10.87 -9.24
CA VAL A 25 17.22 11.06 -10.20
C VAL A 25 16.92 10.54 -11.61
N SER A 26 15.81 9.80 -11.79
CA SER A 26 15.41 9.28 -13.10
C SER A 26 15.11 10.39 -14.09
N GLN A 27 15.28 10.11 -15.38
CA GLN A 27 15.16 11.07 -16.48
C GLN A 27 14.01 10.72 -17.43
N GLY A 28 13.68 11.65 -18.33
CA GLY A 28 12.71 11.46 -19.40
C GLY A 28 11.32 11.04 -18.87
N PRO A 29 10.69 9.99 -19.41
CA PRO A 29 9.36 9.57 -18.98
C PRO A 29 9.29 9.06 -17.54
N TYR A 30 10.43 8.83 -16.91
CA TYR A 30 10.58 8.35 -15.54
C TYR A 30 10.94 9.45 -14.54
N ALA A 31 11.00 10.70 -14.98
CA ALA A 31 11.40 11.84 -14.16
C ALA A 31 10.35 12.11 -13.04
N THR A 32 10.79 12.12 -11.78
CA THR A 32 12.16 11.96 -11.30
C THR A 32 12.30 10.78 -10.34
N LEU A 33 11.30 10.49 -9.48
CA LEU A 33 11.30 9.47 -8.44
C LEU A 33 10.58 8.19 -8.92
N ASN A 34 11.05 7.62 -10.04
CA ASN A 34 10.54 6.30 -10.43
C ASN A 34 11.09 5.23 -9.48
N LEU A 35 10.18 4.45 -8.90
CA LEU A 35 10.48 3.38 -7.95
C LEU A 35 10.28 1.97 -8.56
N GLY A 36 9.75 1.90 -9.81
CA GLY A 36 9.48 0.65 -10.52
C GLY A 36 10.69 0.16 -11.31
N ALA A 37 11.16 -1.08 -11.06
CA ALA A 37 12.32 -1.66 -11.76
C ALA A 37 11.98 -2.23 -13.14
N SER A 38 10.71 -2.60 -13.39
CA SER A 38 10.30 -3.34 -14.61
C SER A 38 9.65 -2.46 -15.68
N VAL A 39 9.95 -1.15 -15.68
CA VAL A 39 9.36 -0.19 -16.64
C VAL A 39 10.33 0.27 -17.73
N GLY A 40 11.59 -0.17 -17.67
CA GLY A 40 12.64 0.17 -18.65
C GLY A 40 13.42 1.45 -18.32
N ASP A 41 13.45 1.86 -17.06
CA ASP A 41 14.31 2.92 -16.55
C ASP A 41 15.71 2.38 -16.22
N ASP A 42 16.69 3.27 -16.01
CA ASP A 42 18.01 2.91 -15.53
C ASP A 42 17.96 2.26 -14.14
N PRO A 43 18.44 1.01 -13.99
CA PRO A 43 18.42 0.31 -12.71
C PRO A 43 19.14 1.06 -11.58
N ALA A 44 20.25 1.77 -11.88
CA ALA A 44 20.99 2.54 -10.89
C ALA A 44 20.18 3.75 -10.39
N ALA A 45 19.47 4.43 -11.30
CA ALA A 45 18.57 5.51 -10.94
C ALA A 45 17.41 5.03 -10.06
N VAL A 46 16.81 3.85 -10.40
CA VAL A 46 15.74 3.25 -9.61
C VAL A 46 16.21 2.88 -8.21
N GLU A 47 17.42 2.32 -8.07
CA GLU A 47 17.96 1.94 -6.76
C GLU A 47 18.24 3.18 -5.91
N GLU A 48 18.83 4.24 -6.47
CA GLU A 48 19.03 5.52 -5.78
C GLU A 48 17.69 6.15 -5.36
N ASN A 49 16.66 6.09 -6.21
CA ASN A 49 15.34 6.58 -5.89
C ASN A 49 14.73 5.82 -4.71
N ARG A 50 14.87 4.49 -4.69
CA ARG A 50 14.41 3.65 -3.57
C ARG A 50 15.16 3.96 -2.29
N ARG A 51 16.47 4.13 -2.37
CA ARG A 51 17.31 4.52 -1.22
C ARG A 51 16.82 5.85 -0.62
N ARG A 52 16.52 6.85 -1.45
CA ARG A 52 15.96 8.13 -1.00
C ARG A 52 14.58 7.96 -0.36
N PHE A 53 13.69 7.26 -1.04
CA PHE A 53 12.32 7.09 -0.57
C PHE A 53 12.26 6.37 0.77
N PHE A 54 12.88 5.20 0.89
CA PHE A 54 12.89 4.43 2.13
C PHE A 54 13.73 5.09 3.22
N GLY A 55 14.83 5.75 2.84
CA GLY A 55 15.70 6.50 3.77
C GLY A 55 14.97 7.64 4.49
N THR A 56 13.94 8.24 3.88
CA THR A 56 13.09 9.26 4.53
C THR A 56 12.43 8.73 5.81
N PHE A 57 12.19 7.43 5.89
CA PHE A 57 11.55 6.77 7.04
C PHE A 57 12.54 5.97 7.90
N GLY A 58 13.83 5.99 7.57
CA GLY A 58 14.83 5.13 8.20
C GLY A 58 14.65 3.64 7.90
N ILE A 59 13.94 3.30 6.81
CA ILE A 59 13.67 1.92 6.39
C ILE A 59 14.85 1.44 5.52
N GLN A 60 15.42 0.30 5.88
CA GLN A 60 16.43 -0.39 5.07
C GLN A 60 15.77 -1.27 4.02
N SER A 61 16.45 -1.54 2.90
CA SER A 61 15.94 -2.42 1.85
C SER A 61 15.60 -3.82 2.36
N SER A 62 16.31 -4.30 3.39
CA SER A 62 16.04 -5.56 4.10
C SER A 62 14.69 -5.62 4.81
N GLN A 63 14.08 -4.49 5.12
CA GLN A 63 12.78 -4.39 5.79
C GLN A 63 11.60 -4.27 4.80
N VAL A 64 11.87 -4.23 3.48
CA VAL A 64 10.85 -3.98 2.46
C VAL A 64 10.30 -5.28 1.90
N VAL A 65 8.99 -5.47 2.00
CA VAL A 65 8.26 -6.62 1.42
C VAL A 65 7.47 -6.18 0.20
N ARG A 66 7.78 -6.79 -0.95
CA ARG A 66 7.09 -6.56 -2.22
C ARG A 66 6.84 -7.89 -2.93
N VAL A 67 5.85 -7.91 -3.79
CA VAL A 67 5.46 -9.07 -4.60
C VAL A 67 5.27 -8.66 -6.06
N LYS A 68 5.22 -9.64 -6.97
CA LYS A 68 4.80 -9.42 -8.34
C LYS A 68 3.27 -9.20 -8.36
N GLN A 69 2.85 -7.98 -8.65
CA GLN A 69 1.45 -7.63 -8.79
C GLN A 69 0.92 -8.07 -10.15
N VAL A 70 -0.14 -8.87 -10.15
CA VAL A 70 -0.70 -9.52 -11.34
C VAL A 70 -2.14 -9.11 -11.63
N HIS A 71 -2.66 -8.10 -10.91
CA HIS A 71 -4.06 -7.68 -10.95
C HIS A 71 -5.03 -8.82 -10.61
N GLY A 72 -4.58 -9.67 -9.69
CA GLY A 72 -5.32 -10.81 -9.14
C GLY A 72 -6.08 -10.48 -7.87
N ASP A 73 -6.38 -11.51 -7.10
CA ASP A 73 -7.06 -11.45 -5.81
C ASP A 73 -6.30 -12.17 -4.69
N GLY A 74 -5.06 -12.57 -4.97
CA GLY A 74 -4.18 -13.21 -4.00
C GLY A 74 -3.73 -12.24 -2.92
N VAL A 75 -3.82 -12.70 -1.66
CA VAL A 75 -3.33 -12.00 -0.46
C VAL A 75 -2.24 -12.84 0.19
N LEU A 76 -1.06 -12.26 0.39
CA LEU A 76 0.03 -12.90 1.09
C LEU A 76 0.06 -12.47 2.55
N THR A 77 -0.11 -13.42 3.46
CA THR A 77 0.15 -13.21 4.89
C THR A 77 1.64 -13.39 5.16
N VAL A 78 2.31 -12.28 5.50
CA VAL A 78 3.74 -12.26 5.80
C VAL A 78 3.92 -12.59 7.26
N THR A 79 4.44 -13.79 7.53
CA THR A 79 4.66 -14.33 8.88
C THR A 79 6.14 -14.43 9.19
N ASP A 80 6.49 -14.53 10.48
CA ASP A 80 7.87 -14.75 10.92
C ASP A 80 8.49 -16.01 10.30
N GLY A 81 7.72 -17.09 10.18
CA GLY A 81 8.18 -18.31 9.52
C GLY A 81 8.50 -18.16 8.03
N LEU A 82 7.78 -17.27 7.31
CA LEU A 82 8.08 -16.96 5.92
C LEU A 82 9.37 -16.14 5.79
N VAL A 83 9.53 -15.20 6.70
CA VAL A 83 10.68 -14.31 6.80
C VAL A 83 11.94 -15.07 7.20
N SER A 84 11.89 -15.91 8.26
CA SER A 84 13.02 -16.65 8.82
C SER A 84 13.55 -17.75 7.90
N ARG A 85 12.67 -18.44 7.16
CA ARG A 85 13.06 -19.53 6.25
C ARG A 85 13.96 -19.10 5.09
N ARG A 86 14.06 -17.80 4.82
CA ARG A 86 14.79 -17.26 3.67
C ARG A 86 16.07 -16.52 4.03
N GLY A 87 16.49 -16.56 5.30
CA GLY A 87 17.71 -15.90 5.74
C GLY A 87 17.61 -14.38 5.53
N PHE A 88 17.01 -13.66 6.49
CA PHE A 88 17.16 -12.21 6.49
C PHE A 88 18.65 -11.85 6.42
N PRO A 89 19.08 -11.05 5.48
CA PRO A 89 18.72 -9.67 5.21
C PRO A 89 18.31 -9.42 3.75
N GLY A 90 17.14 -8.87 3.56
CA GLY A 90 16.62 -8.43 2.27
C GLY A 90 15.42 -9.24 1.81
N VAL A 91 14.20 -8.89 2.30
CA VAL A 91 12.97 -9.52 1.83
C VAL A 91 12.47 -8.83 0.59
N LEU A 92 13.13 -9.08 -0.49
CA LEU A 92 12.45 -9.11 -1.77
C LEU A 92 11.78 -10.48 -1.87
N LEU A 93 10.50 -10.54 -1.55
CA LEU A 93 9.67 -11.59 -2.12
C LEU A 93 9.61 -11.25 -3.60
N ASP A 94 10.38 -12.02 -4.37
CA ASP A 94 10.65 -11.73 -5.77
C ASP A 94 9.45 -12.04 -6.68
N GLU A 95 9.69 -11.98 -7.97
CA GLU A 95 8.72 -12.25 -9.04
C GLU A 95 8.05 -13.63 -8.98
N ARG A 96 8.43 -14.50 -8.05
CA ARG A 96 7.82 -15.83 -7.79
C ARG A 96 6.54 -15.74 -6.95
N TYR A 97 6.29 -14.62 -6.28
CA TYR A 97 5.12 -14.42 -5.44
C TYR A 97 4.13 -13.50 -6.14
N GLU A 98 3.15 -14.09 -6.79
CA GLU A 98 2.10 -13.39 -7.53
C GLU A 98 0.92 -13.07 -6.62
N TYR A 99 0.92 -11.87 -6.06
CA TYR A 99 -0.12 -11.37 -5.14
C TYR A 99 -0.40 -9.89 -5.40
N ASP A 100 -1.58 -9.44 -5.03
CA ASP A 100 -1.98 -8.03 -5.13
C ASP A 100 -2.27 -7.40 -3.76
N ALA A 101 -2.15 -8.16 -2.68
CA ALA A 101 -2.21 -7.64 -1.32
C ALA A 101 -1.22 -8.36 -0.40
N LEU A 102 -0.76 -7.63 0.61
CA LEU A 102 0.14 -8.08 1.67
C LEU A 102 -0.47 -7.74 3.01
N VAL A 103 -0.41 -8.66 3.98
CA VAL A 103 -0.84 -8.43 5.36
C VAL A 103 0.22 -8.93 6.34
N THR A 104 0.43 -8.23 7.46
CA THR A 104 1.34 -8.64 8.53
C THR A 104 0.99 -7.99 9.87
N ASN A 105 1.39 -8.61 10.96
CA ASN A 105 1.50 -7.98 12.28
C ASN A 105 2.95 -7.88 12.78
N LEU A 106 3.91 -8.23 11.94
CA LEU A 106 5.33 -8.12 12.29
C LEU A 106 5.76 -6.66 12.26
N PRO A 107 6.38 -6.16 13.35
CA PRO A 107 6.92 -4.81 13.37
C PRO A 107 8.14 -4.68 12.46
N GLU A 108 8.45 -3.45 12.08
CA GLU A 108 9.61 -3.07 11.26
C GLU A 108 9.67 -3.68 9.86
N LEU A 109 8.55 -4.26 9.37
CA LEU A 109 8.42 -4.69 7.98
C LEU A 109 7.54 -3.73 7.20
N ALA A 110 8.09 -3.13 6.15
CA ALA A 110 7.37 -2.24 5.25
C ALA A 110 6.67 -3.05 4.14
N LEU A 111 5.36 -3.18 4.21
CA LEU A 111 4.56 -3.71 3.11
C LEU A 111 4.43 -2.65 2.02
N VAL A 112 4.76 -2.99 0.78
CA VAL A 112 4.81 -2.04 -0.34
C VAL A 112 4.05 -2.55 -1.55
N VAL A 113 3.18 -1.70 -2.11
CA VAL A 113 2.55 -1.89 -3.42
C VAL A 113 2.95 -0.77 -4.36
N SER A 114 3.11 -1.12 -5.65
CA SER A 114 3.48 -0.18 -6.71
C SER A 114 2.26 0.19 -7.54
N THR A 115 2.12 1.46 -7.89
CA THR A 115 0.98 1.95 -8.67
C THR A 115 1.40 2.96 -9.75
N ALA A 116 0.59 3.05 -10.80
CA ALA A 116 0.45 4.15 -11.74
C ALA A 116 -0.98 4.05 -12.27
N ASP A 117 -1.89 4.75 -11.64
CA ASP A 117 -3.35 4.78 -11.77
C ASP A 117 -4.15 3.82 -10.87
N CYS A 118 -3.73 2.56 -10.70
CA CYS A 118 -4.40 1.68 -9.74
C CYS A 118 -4.37 2.28 -8.33
N LEU A 119 -5.42 2.02 -7.54
CA LEU A 119 -5.54 2.56 -6.19
C LEU A 119 -4.67 1.75 -5.20
N PRO A 120 -3.80 2.39 -4.43
CA PRO A 120 -3.25 1.78 -3.24
C PRO A 120 -4.25 1.91 -2.10
N VAL A 121 -4.55 0.82 -1.39
CA VAL A 121 -5.37 0.84 -0.18
C VAL A 121 -4.52 0.33 0.98
N LEU A 122 -4.36 1.17 2.01
CA LEU A 122 -3.60 0.85 3.21
C LEU A 122 -4.57 0.65 4.37
N ILE A 123 -4.43 -0.46 5.10
CA ILE A 123 -5.32 -0.83 6.21
C ILE A 123 -4.47 -0.99 7.48
N HIS A 124 -4.96 -0.46 8.60
CA HIS A 124 -4.39 -0.62 9.93
C HIS A 124 -5.44 -1.08 10.93
N ASP A 125 -5.16 -2.16 11.62
CA ASP A 125 -5.85 -2.60 12.83
C ASP A 125 -5.05 -2.14 14.06
N PRO A 126 -5.49 -1.10 14.77
CA PRO A 126 -4.77 -0.58 15.94
C PRO A 126 -4.90 -1.50 17.18
N VAL A 127 -5.87 -2.42 17.20
CA VAL A 127 -6.13 -3.30 18.35
C VAL A 127 -5.15 -4.47 18.33
N HIS A 128 -4.98 -5.14 17.18
CA HIS A 128 -4.12 -6.30 17.05
C HIS A 128 -2.74 -5.96 16.45
N GLY A 129 -2.49 -4.68 16.16
CA GLY A 129 -1.23 -4.26 15.59
C GLY A 129 -0.96 -4.93 14.24
N ALA A 130 -1.96 -4.95 13.35
CA ALA A 130 -1.82 -5.55 12.02
C ALA A 130 -2.02 -4.50 10.91
N VAL A 131 -1.33 -4.68 9.79
CA VAL A 131 -1.42 -3.79 8.64
C VAL A 131 -1.56 -4.55 7.33
N ALA A 132 -2.16 -3.88 6.32
CA ALA A 132 -2.21 -4.39 4.96
C ALA A 132 -1.85 -3.30 3.95
N ALA A 133 -1.21 -3.71 2.85
CA ALA A 133 -1.02 -2.91 1.65
C ALA A 133 -1.67 -3.64 0.47
N VAL A 134 -2.59 -2.96 -0.22
CA VAL A 134 -3.42 -3.54 -1.28
C VAL A 134 -3.25 -2.77 -2.57
N HIS A 135 -3.01 -3.48 -3.67
CA HIS A 135 -3.04 -2.98 -5.03
C HIS A 135 -4.42 -3.21 -5.65
N ALA A 136 -5.25 -2.18 -5.69
CA ALA A 136 -6.62 -2.24 -6.16
C ALA A 136 -6.76 -1.64 -7.57
N GLY A 137 -6.31 -2.36 -8.58
CA GLY A 137 -6.67 -2.13 -9.97
C GLY A 137 -8.10 -2.64 -10.24
N TRP A 138 -8.71 -2.30 -11.39
CA TRP A 138 -10.09 -2.69 -11.65
C TRP A 138 -10.32 -4.22 -11.63
N ARG A 139 -9.37 -5.03 -12.12
CA ARG A 139 -9.46 -6.50 -12.10
C ARG A 139 -9.43 -7.03 -10.67
N SER A 140 -8.54 -6.50 -9.84
CA SER A 140 -8.43 -6.86 -8.43
C SER A 140 -9.63 -6.37 -7.63
N THR A 141 -10.15 -5.17 -7.93
CA THR A 141 -11.36 -4.62 -7.33
C THR A 141 -12.60 -5.47 -7.67
N ALA A 142 -12.73 -5.89 -8.94
CA ALA A 142 -13.79 -6.79 -9.36
C ALA A 142 -13.77 -8.14 -8.63
N LYS A 143 -12.62 -8.56 -8.12
CA LYS A 143 -12.44 -9.74 -7.27
C LYS A 143 -12.45 -9.41 -5.78
N ARG A 144 -12.80 -8.15 -5.43
CA ARG A 144 -12.95 -7.66 -4.04
C ARG A 144 -11.66 -7.76 -3.21
N ILE A 145 -10.50 -7.46 -3.81
CA ILE A 145 -9.17 -7.64 -3.18
C ILE A 145 -9.05 -6.92 -1.82
N ALA A 146 -9.64 -5.73 -1.65
CA ALA A 146 -9.61 -5.00 -0.38
C ALA A 146 -10.35 -5.76 0.74
N ALA A 147 -11.52 -6.33 0.45
CA ALA A 147 -12.24 -7.17 1.41
C ALA A 147 -11.51 -8.49 1.68
N ARG A 148 -10.83 -9.08 0.67
CA ARG A 148 -10.01 -10.29 0.87
C ARG A 148 -8.80 -10.02 1.77
N ALA A 149 -8.13 -8.88 1.61
CA ALA A 149 -7.05 -8.48 2.50
C ALA A 149 -7.55 -8.33 3.95
N LEU A 150 -8.70 -7.70 4.13
CA LEU A 150 -9.34 -7.58 5.44
C LEU A 150 -9.72 -8.95 6.02
N ALA A 151 -10.30 -9.86 5.21
CA ALA A 151 -10.61 -11.23 5.64
C ALA A 151 -9.34 -12.01 6.05
N ALA A 152 -8.22 -11.80 5.36
CA ALA A 152 -6.94 -12.39 5.73
C ALA A 152 -6.43 -11.85 7.09
N MET A 153 -6.62 -10.55 7.37
CA MET A 153 -6.31 -9.96 8.69
C MET A 153 -7.20 -10.55 9.79
N VAL A 154 -8.50 -10.73 9.52
CA VAL A 154 -9.44 -11.40 10.45
C VAL A 154 -8.96 -12.81 10.76
N ALA A 155 -8.66 -13.60 9.73
CA ALA A 155 -8.27 -15.00 9.88
C ALA A 155 -6.92 -15.16 10.59
N ALA A 156 -5.94 -14.29 10.31
CA ALA A 156 -4.59 -14.42 10.82
C ALA A 156 -4.39 -13.78 12.20
N TYR A 157 -5.11 -12.69 12.50
CA TYR A 157 -4.83 -11.84 13.66
C TYR A 157 -6.04 -11.56 14.55
N GLY A 158 -7.23 -12.04 14.17
CA GLY A 158 -8.47 -11.76 14.93
C GLY A 158 -8.99 -10.34 14.76
N THR A 159 -8.57 -9.63 13.71
CA THR A 159 -8.99 -8.26 13.40
C THR A 159 -10.52 -8.13 13.38
N ASP A 160 -11.09 -7.14 14.07
CA ASP A 160 -12.47 -6.71 13.85
C ASP A 160 -12.47 -5.59 12.78
N PRO A 161 -13.12 -5.79 11.63
CA PRO A 161 -13.25 -4.77 10.59
C PRO A 161 -13.70 -3.40 11.08
N LYS A 162 -14.57 -3.36 12.13
CA LYS A 162 -15.07 -2.11 12.71
C LYS A 162 -13.98 -1.25 13.33
N ASP A 163 -12.85 -1.84 13.74
CA ASP A 163 -11.76 -1.15 14.38
C ASP A 163 -10.67 -0.72 13.40
N CYS A 164 -10.69 -1.26 12.19
CA CYS A 164 -9.75 -0.91 11.14
C CYS A 164 -9.86 0.54 10.71
N ARG A 165 -8.72 1.13 10.39
CA ARG A 165 -8.55 2.42 9.74
C ARG A 165 -8.02 2.18 8.33
N VAL A 166 -8.63 2.82 7.33
CA VAL A 166 -8.29 2.61 5.92
C VAL A 166 -7.98 3.93 5.25
N ALA A 167 -6.90 3.97 4.49
CA ALA A 167 -6.58 5.08 3.59
C ALA A 167 -6.56 4.58 2.14
N ILE A 168 -7.40 5.16 1.29
CA ILE A 168 -7.36 5.00 -0.16
C ILE A 168 -6.45 6.11 -0.70
N GLY A 169 -5.34 5.74 -1.30
CA GLY A 169 -4.33 6.69 -1.79
C GLY A 169 -4.61 7.24 -3.20
N PRO A 170 -3.67 8.02 -3.74
CA PRO A 170 -3.76 8.57 -5.09
C PRO A 170 -3.88 7.48 -6.13
N GLY A 171 -4.82 7.66 -7.07
CA GLY A 171 -5.06 6.77 -8.19
C GLY A 171 -5.90 7.47 -9.26
N ILE A 172 -6.22 6.80 -10.35
CA ILE A 172 -7.09 7.37 -11.36
C ILE A 172 -8.51 7.50 -10.80
N ARG A 173 -9.15 8.66 -11.03
CA ARG A 173 -10.48 8.98 -10.52
C ARG A 173 -11.52 9.04 -11.65
N GLY A 174 -12.79 9.06 -11.30
CA GLY A 174 -13.90 9.16 -12.25
C GLY A 174 -13.76 10.30 -13.26
N CYS A 175 -13.11 11.41 -12.91
CA CYS A 175 -12.80 12.49 -13.83
C CYS A 175 -11.99 12.06 -15.07
N CYS A 176 -11.16 11.01 -14.97
CA CYS A 176 -10.27 10.53 -16.03
C CYS A 176 -10.43 9.04 -16.35
N TYR A 177 -11.19 8.28 -15.54
CA TYR A 177 -11.26 6.83 -15.67
C TYR A 177 -12.44 6.39 -16.52
N GLU A 178 -12.39 6.71 -17.83
CA GLU A 178 -13.34 6.16 -18.80
C GLU A 178 -13.04 4.67 -19.05
N VAL A 179 -14.06 3.83 -18.95
CA VAL A 179 -14.01 2.38 -19.09
C VAL A 179 -15.11 1.87 -20.03
N GLY A 180 -14.89 0.71 -20.62
CA GLY A 180 -15.87 0.03 -21.47
C GLY A 180 -16.63 -1.08 -20.74
N GLU A 181 -17.48 -1.81 -21.48
CA GLU A 181 -18.34 -2.88 -20.97
C GLU A 181 -17.60 -3.99 -20.24
N GLU A 182 -16.35 -4.33 -20.62
CA GLU A 182 -15.57 -5.36 -19.93
C GLU A 182 -15.45 -5.04 -18.43
N VAL A 183 -15.16 -3.76 -18.12
CA VAL A 183 -14.97 -3.31 -16.74
C VAL A 183 -16.31 -3.25 -16.02
N THR A 184 -17.35 -2.69 -16.63
CA THR A 184 -18.65 -2.53 -15.97
C THR A 184 -19.33 -3.86 -15.71
N ARG A 185 -19.21 -4.85 -16.61
CA ARG A 185 -19.68 -6.22 -16.36
C ARG A 185 -18.98 -6.86 -15.16
N ALA A 186 -17.65 -6.65 -15.03
CA ALA A 186 -16.91 -7.14 -13.89
C ALA A 186 -17.31 -6.43 -12.59
N MET A 187 -17.58 -5.11 -12.63
CA MET A 187 -18.08 -4.37 -11.48
C MET A 187 -19.47 -4.83 -11.05
N ALA A 188 -20.38 -5.10 -11.99
CA ALA A 188 -21.73 -5.58 -11.69
C ALA A 188 -21.73 -6.91 -10.90
N VAL A 189 -20.72 -7.76 -11.13
CA VAL A 189 -20.54 -9.00 -10.35
C VAL A 189 -20.01 -8.70 -8.94
N ALA A 190 -19.07 -7.75 -8.84
CA ALA A 190 -18.41 -7.43 -7.57
C ALA A 190 -19.29 -6.62 -6.62
N LEU A 191 -20.09 -5.71 -7.19
CA LEU A 191 -20.91 -4.75 -6.47
C LEU A 191 -22.19 -4.48 -7.28
N PRO A 192 -23.35 -5.03 -6.90
CA PRO A 192 -24.61 -4.82 -7.64
C PRO A 192 -25.05 -3.35 -7.78
N THR A 193 -24.58 -2.49 -6.88
CA THR A 193 -24.89 -1.04 -6.86
C THR A 193 -23.87 -0.19 -7.62
N TRP A 194 -22.97 -0.77 -8.41
CA TRP A 194 -21.89 -0.08 -9.11
C TRP A 194 -22.35 1.07 -10.02
N GLU A 195 -23.57 1.00 -10.54
CA GLU A 195 -24.13 2.02 -11.44
C GLU A 195 -24.19 3.41 -10.80
N GLY A 196 -24.42 3.48 -9.48
CA GLY A 196 -24.37 4.73 -8.73
C GLY A 196 -22.96 5.34 -8.62
N LEU A 197 -21.93 4.58 -9.02
CA LEU A 197 -20.52 4.98 -9.00
C LEU A 197 -19.92 5.18 -10.41
N ALA A 198 -20.78 5.26 -11.43
CA ALA A 198 -20.36 5.42 -12.82
C ALA A 198 -21.29 6.39 -13.57
N GLU A 199 -20.69 7.26 -14.37
CA GLU A 199 -21.38 8.21 -15.22
C GLU A 199 -21.20 7.81 -16.68
N GLY A 200 -22.30 7.66 -17.45
CA GLY A 200 -22.27 7.39 -18.89
C GLY A 200 -21.61 8.52 -19.66
N THR A 201 -20.69 8.21 -20.56
CA THR A 201 -19.98 9.23 -21.38
C THR A 201 -20.36 9.17 -22.86
N ARG A 202 -20.42 7.97 -23.41
CA ARG A 202 -20.79 7.65 -24.79
C ARG A 202 -21.29 6.19 -24.84
N PRO A 203 -21.89 5.73 -25.93
CA PRO A 203 -22.39 4.36 -26.01
C PRO A 203 -21.35 3.33 -25.51
N ASN A 204 -21.76 2.51 -24.56
CA ASN A 204 -20.95 1.45 -23.92
C ASN A 204 -19.67 1.93 -23.21
N HIS A 205 -19.64 3.20 -22.76
CA HIS A 205 -18.52 3.76 -21.98
C HIS A 205 -19.02 4.59 -20.80
N TRP A 206 -18.28 4.52 -19.70
CA TRP A 206 -18.60 5.16 -18.42
C TRP A 206 -17.35 5.74 -17.78
N ARG A 207 -17.51 6.82 -17.05
CA ARG A 207 -16.53 7.28 -16.05
C ARG A 207 -16.80 6.56 -14.74
N LEU A 208 -15.87 5.69 -14.31
CA LEU A 208 -16.01 4.86 -13.11
C LEU A 208 -15.28 5.49 -11.92
N ASP A 209 -15.99 5.65 -10.80
CA ASP A 209 -15.37 5.95 -9.50
C ASP A 209 -14.88 4.65 -8.83
N LEU A 210 -13.67 4.22 -9.21
CA LEU A 210 -13.08 3.01 -8.65
C LEU A 210 -12.80 3.13 -7.14
N ALA A 211 -12.57 4.36 -6.63
CA ALA A 211 -12.36 4.58 -5.20
C ALA A 211 -13.68 4.40 -4.42
N GLY A 212 -14.78 4.91 -4.95
CA GLY A 212 -16.12 4.68 -4.41
C GLY A 212 -16.46 3.20 -4.38
N VAL A 213 -16.14 2.43 -5.45
CA VAL A 213 -16.33 0.97 -5.46
C VAL A 213 -15.55 0.29 -4.33
N ASN A 214 -14.26 0.60 -4.17
CA ASN A 214 -13.46 0.00 -3.10
C ASN A 214 -13.93 0.44 -1.70
N ARG A 215 -14.38 1.69 -1.53
CA ARG A 215 -15.00 2.17 -0.29
C ARG A 215 -16.24 1.34 0.06
N THR A 216 -17.17 1.17 -0.87
CA THR A 216 -18.39 0.39 -0.65
C THR A 216 -18.07 -1.07 -0.32
N ILE A 217 -17.11 -1.69 -1.03
CA ILE A 217 -16.66 -3.06 -0.74
C ILE A 217 -16.10 -3.18 0.70
N LEU A 218 -15.36 -2.18 1.17
CA LEU A 218 -14.82 -2.17 2.54
C LEU A 218 -15.92 -1.95 3.58
N GLU A 219 -16.92 -1.11 3.30
CA GLU A 219 -18.08 -0.89 4.16
C GLU A 219 -18.93 -2.17 4.28
N GLU A 220 -19.20 -2.84 3.17
CA GLU A 220 -19.86 -4.17 3.17
C GLU A 220 -19.07 -5.23 3.95
N ALA A 221 -17.73 -5.12 3.95
CA ALA A 221 -16.86 -6.00 4.74
C ALA A 221 -16.78 -5.60 6.23
N GLY A 222 -17.53 -4.58 6.66
CA GLY A 222 -17.70 -4.18 8.06
C GLY A 222 -16.84 -3.02 8.53
N VAL A 223 -16.05 -2.38 7.67
CA VAL A 223 -15.31 -1.16 8.03
C VAL A 223 -16.28 0.01 8.17
N ARG A 224 -16.20 0.75 9.29
CA ARG A 224 -17.05 1.93 9.49
C ARG A 224 -16.70 3.04 8.50
N THR A 225 -17.68 3.63 7.83
CA THR A 225 -17.50 4.72 6.84
C THR A 225 -16.56 5.82 7.33
N ARG A 226 -16.71 6.28 8.57
CA ARG A 226 -15.86 7.32 9.18
C ARG A 226 -14.40 6.91 9.40
N ARG A 227 -14.07 5.63 9.22
CA ARG A 227 -12.72 5.07 9.33
C ARG A 227 -12.07 4.80 7.97
N ILE A 228 -12.72 5.21 6.90
CA ILE A 228 -12.20 5.14 5.53
C ILE A 228 -11.95 6.57 5.05
N ALA A 229 -10.70 6.96 4.93
CA ALA A 229 -10.29 8.21 4.30
C ALA A 229 -9.86 7.97 2.86
N ASP A 230 -10.18 8.91 1.99
CA ASP A 230 -9.73 8.94 0.60
C ASP A 230 -8.90 10.23 0.39
N VAL A 231 -7.73 10.08 -0.21
CA VAL A 231 -6.84 11.22 -0.52
C VAL A 231 -7.40 12.10 -1.66
N GLU A 232 -8.31 11.56 -2.47
CA GLU A 232 -9.03 12.25 -3.56
C GLU A 232 -8.14 12.90 -4.64
N LEU A 233 -6.91 12.43 -4.80
CA LEU A 233 -5.99 12.91 -5.84
C LEU A 233 -6.00 11.99 -7.06
N CYS A 234 -6.31 12.56 -8.22
CA CYS A 234 -6.28 11.85 -9.50
C CYS A 234 -4.88 11.86 -10.11
N THR A 235 -4.31 10.68 -10.35
CA THR A 235 -2.98 10.53 -10.95
C THR A 235 -2.92 11.04 -12.38
N ALA A 236 -3.99 10.87 -13.17
CA ALA A 236 -4.05 11.34 -14.55
C ALA A 236 -4.28 12.85 -14.69
N CYS A 237 -4.95 13.51 -13.73
CA CYS A 237 -5.05 14.97 -13.67
C CYS A 237 -3.77 15.63 -13.18
N ARG A 238 -3.02 14.94 -12.31
CA ARG A 238 -1.86 15.50 -11.62
C ARG A 238 -0.58 14.76 -12.01
N THR A 239 -0.29 14.75 -13.31
CA THR A 239 0.96 14.20 -13.85
C THR A 239 2.21 15.00 -13.44
N ASP A 240 2.03 16.20 -12.90
CA ASP A 240 3.07 16.97 -12.19
C ASP A 240 3.49 16.30 -10.86
N LEU A 241 2.60 15.55 -10.23
CA LEU A 241 2.82 14.87 -8.95
C LEU A 241 2.95 13.35 -9.07
N PHE A 242 2.33 12.73 -10.06
CA PHE A 242 2.21 11.28 -10.16
C PHE A 242 2.57 10.75 -11.55
N PHE A 243 3.05 9.53 -11.60
CA PHE A 243 3.08 8.76 -12.84
C PHE A 243 1.67 8.24 -13.15
N SER A 244 1.25 8.34 -14.41
CA SER A 244 -0.05 7.87 -14.88
C SER A 244 0.09 7.04 -16.14
N HIS A 245 -0.27 5.77 -16.07
CA HIS A 245 -0.30 4.90 -17.24
C HIS A 245 -1.35 5.36 -18.28
N ARG A 246 -2.48 5.89 -17.82
CA ARG A 246 -3.55 6.41 -18.67
C ARG A 246 -3.12 7.65 -19.44
N ALA A 247 -2.46 8.60 -18.75
CA ALA A 247 -2.10 9.88 -19.33
C ALA A 247 -0.80 9.83 -20.15
N GLU A 248 0.20 9.03 -19.73
CA GLU A 248 1.57 9.11 -20.25
C GLU A 248 1.99 7.92 -21.13
N LYS A 249 1.06 7.05 -21.53
CA LYS A 249 1.32 5.88 -22.39
C LYS A 249 2.46 6.04 -23.40
N PRO A 250 3.20 4.97 -23.72
CA PRO A 250 3.25 3.66 -23.05
C PRO A 250 4.30 3.58 -21.95
N ARG A 251 5.13 4.63 -21.77
CA ARG A 251 6.28 4.66 -20.87
C ARG A 251 6.03 5.62 -19.72
N THR A 252 5.92 5.09 -18.53
CA THR A 252 5.76 5.87 -17.30
C THR A 252 6.37 5.12 -16.11
N GLY A 253 6.79 5.85 -15.08
CA GLY A 253 7.32 5.29 -13.85
C GLY A 253 6.25 4.64 -12.97
N ARG A 254 6.66 4.28 -11.75
CA ARG A 254 5.75 3.75 -10.71
C ARG A 254 5.99 4.48 -9.40
N MET A 255 4.90 4.83 -8.72
CA MET A 255 4.90 5.18 -7.32
C MET A 255 5.01 3.92 -6.47
N MET A 256 5.52 4.06 -5.23
CA MET A 256 5.40 3.05 -4.17
C MET A 256 4.58 3.61 -3.03
N ASN A 257 3.77 2.74 -2.46
CA ASN A 257 2.88 3.06 -1.35
C ASN A 257 3.18 2.06 -0.24
N LEU A 258 3.51 2.55 0.95
CA LEU A 258 4.00 1.72 2.05
C LEU A 258 3.20 1.90 3.32
N ILE A 259 3.16 0.83 4.11
CA ILE A 259 2.72 0.84 5.49
C ILE A 259 3.57 -0.12 6.31
N LEU A 260 3.93 0.28 7.53
CA LEU A 260 4.63 -0.57 8.51
C LEU A 260 4.22 -0.21 9.93
N ILE A 261 4.40 -1.17 10.84
CA ILE A 261 4.26 -0.98 12.29
C ILE A 261 5.65 -0.76 12.87
N ARG A 262 5.83 0.33 13.63
CA ARG A 262 7.05 0.52 14.43
C ARG A 262 7.06 -0.43 15.62
N GLY A 263 8.19 -1.06 15.85
CA GLY A 263 8.45 -1.77 17.10
C GLY A 263 8.35 -0.82 18.30
N GLU A 264 8.02 -1.35 19.47
CA GLU A 264 8.19 -0.59 20.71
C GLU A 264 9.67 -0.23 20.84
N SER A 265 9.98 1.05 21.00
CA SER A 265 11.32 1.47 21.37
C SER A 265 11.68 0.73 22.66
N ARG A 266 12.59 -0.23 22.56
CA ARG A 266 13.19 -0.79 23.77
C ARG A 266 13.90 0.37 24.46
N GLU A 267 13.33 0.88 25.54
CA GLU A 267 14.12 1.68 26.47
C GLU A 267 15.38 0.88 26.78
N PRO A 268 16.57 1.48 26.72
CA PRO A 268 17.76 0.79 27.11
C PRO A 268 17.54 0.29 28.54
N ARG A 269 17.52 -1.05 28.73
CA ARG A 269 17.49 -1.64 30.06
C ARG A 269 18.57 -0.91 30.86
N ALA A 270 18.17 -0.14 31.87
CA ALA A 270 19.08 0.43 32.81
C ALA A 270 19.99 -0.69 33.30
N LEU A 271 21.27 -0.62 32.96
CA LEU A 271 22.28 -1.52 33.48
C LEU A 271 22.15 -1.44 34.99
N GLY A 272 21.76 -2.57 35.61
CA GLY A 272 21.58 -2.70 37.03
C GLY A 272 22.81 -2.16 37.73
N ARG A 273 22.60 -1.17 38.62
CA ARG A 273 23.63 -0.76 39.57
C ARG A 273 24.05 -2.00 40.35
N GLU A 274 25.30 -2.41 40.21
CA GLU A 274 25.90 -3.39 41.12
C GLU A 274 25.74 -2.93 42.55
N PRO A 275 25.39 -3.80 43.48
CA PRO A 275 25.34 -3.44 44.91
C PRO A 275 26.77 -3.23 45.42
N SER A 276 27.15 -1.98 45.63
CA SER A 276 28.34 -1.61 46.35
C SER A 276 28.17 -2.03 47.82
N GLY A 277 28.84 -3.09 48.23
CA GLY A 277 28.77 -3.56 49.61
C GLY A 277 29.77 -4.65 49.97
N VAL A 278 31.10 -4.37 49.92
CA VAL A 278 32.07 -5.15 50.64
C VAL A 278 32.61 -4.28 51.78
N LYS A 279 32.05 -4.46 52.97
CA LYS A 279 32.69 -4.04 54.24
C LYS A 279 33.86 -4.97 54.51
N ARG A 280 35.09 -4.48 54.50
CA ARG A 280 36.24 -5.11 55.15
C ARG A 280 36.13 -4.81 56.64
N GLN A 281 36.02 -5.85 57.47
CA GLN A 281 36.36 -5.76 58.89
C GLN A 281 37.81 -6.16 59.07
N ALA A 282 38.47 -5.48 60.04
CA ALA A 282 39.84 -5.55 60.45
C ALA A 282 40.23 -6.95 61.08
#